data_47ec8482f657d127f8daf978f4687351
#
_entry.id   47ec8482f657d127f8daf978f4687351
#
_cell.length_a   1.000
_cell.length_b   1.000
_cell.length_c   1.000
_cell.angle_alpha   90.00
_cell.angle_beta   90.00
_cell.angle_gamma   90.00
#
_symmetry.space_group_name_H-M   'P 1'
#
loop_
_entity.id
_entity.type
_entity.pdbx_description
1 polymer ?
#
loop_
_entity_poly.entity_id
_entity_poly.type
_entity_poly.pdbx_seq_one_letter_code
_entity_poly.pdbx_strand_id
1 'polypeptide(L)'
;MRMPSTMWTTILQFHSDPERVKDFVVRRYRQPVVEFSRMQGLSSEDAEDVAQEVFLRVCGEAFLKKADQIRGKFRTVLLAVTNHVIISQRRHETAGKRDRRRLVSLDGVDLPGETPADPEFDRLWVKNLVEQALEKLETYPEVQALRCQLKGESYQQIAERLGKKVSDVTNYLHRARELLGREIEKMIAEYSSEDNVAEEIAALRRFL
;
A
#
# COMPACT_ATOMS: atom_id res chain seq x y z
N MET A 1 8.81 21.10 16.05
CA MET A 1 8.94 20.76 14.62
C MET A 1 8.34 19.36 14.46
N ARG A 2 7.15 19.24 13.86
CA ARG A 2 6.50 17.92 13.73
C ARG A 2 7.25 17.12 12.66
N MET A 3 7.83 15.99 13.01
CA MET A 3 8.48 15.09 12.05
C MET A 3 7.46 14.64 10.99
N PRO A 4 7.84 14.55 9.72
CA PRO A 4 6.96 14.01 8.69
C PRO A 4 6.61 12.56 8.98
N SER A 5 5.36 12.16 8.72
CA SER A 5 4.88 10.82 9.02
C SER A 5 5.61 9.75 8.20
N THR A 6 6.03 8.73 8.89
CA THR A 6 6.40 7.37 8.49
C THR A 6 7.21 7.15 7.19
N MET A 7 6.59 7.18 6.03
CA MET A 7 7.24 6.87 4.75
C MET A 7 8.22 7.96 4.27
N TRP A 8 7.97 9.22 4.63
CA TRP A 8 8.85 10.33 4.25
C TRP A 8 10.26 10.17 4.81
N THR A 9 10.41 9.62 6.01
CA THR A 9 11.73 9.35 6.60
C THR A 9 12.56 8.45 5.70
N THR A 10 11.98 7.36 5.20
CA THR A 10 12.65 6.43 4.27
C THR A 10 12.95 7.09 2.93
N ILE A 11 11.99 7.83 2.37
CA ILE A 11 12.18 8.55 1.11
C ILE A 11 13.31 9.58 1.24
N LEU A 12 13.34 10.35 2.33
CA LEU A 12 14.38 11.34 2.58
C LEU A 12 15.75 10.69 2.90
N GLN A 13 15.76 9.55 3.57
CA GLN A 13 16.98 8.81 3.86
C GLN A 13 17.67 8.25 2.61
N PHE A 14 16.87 7.80 1.64
CA PHE A 14 17.36 7.19 0.40
C PHE A 14 17.18 8.07 -0.84
N HIS A 15 16.91 9.36 -0.68
CA HIS A 15 16.71 10.27 -1.81
C HIS A 15 17.90 10.34 -2.79
N SER A 16 19.10 9.98 -2.35
CA SER A 16 20.29 9.85 -3.18
C SER A 16 20.36 8.53 -3.97
N ASP A 17 19.45 7.58 -3.71
CA ASP A 17 19.32 6.30 -4.40
C ASP A 17 17.87 6.12 -4.89
N PRO A 18 17.49 6.74 -6.03
CA PRO A 18 16.12 6.71 -6.54
C PRO A 18 15.59 5.30 -6.83
N GLU A 19 16.46 4.37 -7.27
CA GLU A 19 16.04 2.99 -7.55
C GLU A 19 15.63 2.26 -6.28
N ARG A 20 16.35 2.46 -5.19
CA ARG A 20 16.00 1.88 -3.89
C ARG A 20 14.68 2.44 -3.35
N VAL A 21 14.46 3.75 -3.48
CA VAL A 21 13.17 4.39 -3.13
C VAL A 21 12.05 3.78 -3.97
N LYS A 22 12.27 3.66 -5.27
CA LYS A 22 11.30 3.11 -6.23
C LYS A 22 10.92 1.68 -5.84
N ASP A 23 11.90 0.78 -5.67
CA ASP A 23 11.65 -0.61 -5.29
C ASP A 23 10.85 -0.72 -3.99
N PHE A 24 11.21 0.09 -3.00
CA PHE A 24 10.55 0.10 -1.71
C PHE A 24 9.09 0.60 -1.81
N VAL A 25 8.86 1.70 -2.51
CA VAL A 25 7.53 2.31 -2.67
C VAL A 25 6.63 1.44 -3.55
N VAL A 26 7.15 0.95 -4.69
CA VAL A 26 6.40 0.10 -5.61
C VAL A 26 5.94 -1.17 -4.92
N ARG A 27 6.82 -1.87 -4.22
CA ARG A 27 6.48 -3.13 -3.51
C ARG A 27 5.32 -2.95 -2.55
N ARG A 28 5.20 -1.80 -1.88
CA ARG A 28 4.18 -1.55 -0.86
C ARG A 28 2.88 -0.97 -1.39
N TYR A 29 2.95 -0.25 -2.48
CA TYR A 29 1.80 0.55 -2.91
C TYR A 29 1.27 0.21 -4.30
N ARG A 30 1.99 -0.59 -5.11
CA ARG A 30 1.55 -0.89 -6.48
C ARG A 30 0.17 -1.54 -6.50
N GLN A 31 -0.02 -2.60 -5.74
CA GLN A 31 -1.29 -3.31 -5.71
C GLN A 31 -2.45 -2.42 -5.23
N PRO A 32 -2.34 -1.66 -4.12
CA PRO A 32 -3.36 -0.67 -3.73
C PRO A 32 -3.69 0.34 -4.83
N VAL A 33 -2.71 0.85 -5.55
CA VAL A 33 -2.93 1.81 -6.66
C VAL A 33 -3.69 1.15 -7.81
N VAL A 34 -3.29 -0.05 -8.21
CA VAL A 34 -3.98 -0.82 -9.27
C VAL A 34 -5.42 -1.14 -8.88
N GLU A 35 -5.64 -1.70 -7.67
CA GLU A 35 -6.98 -2.05 -7.20
C GLU A 35 -7.87 -0.80 -7.09
N PHE A 36 -7.36 0.30 -6.57
CA PHE A 36 -8.08 1.57 -6.51
C PHE A 36 -8.45 2.09 -7.91
N SER A 37 -7.51 2.05 -8.85
CA SER A 37 -7.75 2.47 -10.23
C SER A 37 -8.85 1.63 -10.89
N ARG A 38 -8.87 0.31 -10.65
CA ARG A 38 -9.94 -0.58 -11.11
C ARG A 38 -11.29 -0.25 -10.48
N MET A 39 -11.33 0.08 -9.19
CA MET A 39 -12.56 0.54 -8.52
C MET A 39 -13.08 1.85 -9.10
N GLN A 40 -12.21 2.68 -9.64
CA GLN A 40 -12.58 3.88 -10.39
C GLN A 40 -13.13 3.56 -11.80
N GLY A 41 -13.24 2.30 -12.19
CA GLY A 41 -13.84 1.84 -13.45
C GLY A 41 -12.85 1.70 -14.61
N LEU A 42 -11.53 1.68 -14.35
CA LEU A 42 -10.53 1.42 -15.38
C LEU A 42 -10.45 -0.09 -15.68
N SER A 43 -10.05 -0.43 -16.91
CA SER A 43 -9.68 -1.79 -17.26
C SER A 43 -8.45 -2.27 -16.47
N SER A 44 -8.14 -3.56 -16.50
CA SER A 44 -6.93 -4.07 -15.84
C SER A 44 -5.67 -3.50 -16.46
N GLU A 45 -5.62 -3.33 -17.77
CA GLU A 45 -4.50 -2.76 -18.53
C GLU A 45 -4.32 -1.28 -18.18
N ASP A 46 -5.39 -0.49 -18.28
CA ASP A 46 -5.34 0.95 -17.95
C ASP A 46 -4.94 1.20 -16.48
N ALA A 47 -5.40 0.33 -15.55
CA ALA A 47 -5.05 0.44 -14.13
C ALA A 47 -3.56 0.17 -13.88
N GLU A 48 -2.95 -0.75 -14.65
CA GLU A 48 -1.52 -1.01 -14.60
C GLU A 48 -0.72 0.17 -15.19
N ASP A 49 -1.19 0.76 -16.28
CA ASP A 49 -0.59 1.95 -16.89
C ASP A 49 -0.65 3.14 -15.93
N VAL A 50 -1.80 3.35 -15.27
CA VAL A 50 -1.93 4.36 -14.21
C VAL A 50 -0.92 4.13 -13.09
N ALA A 51 -0.80 2.89 -12.61
CA ALA A 51 0.15 2.57 -11.54
C ALA A 51 1.60 2.86 -11.99
N GLN A 52 1.98 2.46 -13.20
CA GLN A 52 3.30 2.74 -13.74
C GLN A 52 3.58 4.25 -13.80
N GLU A 53 2.65 5.04 -14.33
CA GLU A 53 2.78 6.49 -14.44
C GLU A 53 2.86 7.16 -13.06
N VAL A 54 2.05 6.72 -12.09
CA VAL A 54 2.09 7.20 -10.70
C VAL A 54 3.47 6.99 -10.09
N PHE A 55 4.05 5.78 -10.23
CA PHE A 55 5.36 5.49 -9.65
C PHE A 55 6.50 6.19 -10.39
N LEU A 56 6.42 6.37 -11.70
CA LEU A 56 7.38 7.22 -12.43
C LEU A 56 7.40 8.65 -11.87
N ARG A 57 6.24 9.19 -11.50
CA ARG A 57 6.13 10.54 -10.93
C ARG A 57 6.65 10.62 -9.50
N VAL A 58 6.15 9.76 -8.58
CA VAL A 58 6.48 9.84 -7.14
C VAL A 58 7.89 9.37 -6.82
N CYS A 59 8.51 8.57 -7.68
CA CYS A 59 9.91 8.15 -7.54
C CYS A 59 10.85 8.97 -8.43
N GLY A 60 10.32 9.92 -9.20
CA GLY A 60 11.12 10.79 -10.06
C GLY A 60 11.92 11.82 -9.25
N GLU A 61 13.08 12.22 -9.79
CA GLU A 61 14.01 13.14 -9.13
C GLU A 61 13.35 14.49 -8.74
N ALA A 62 12.48 15.02 -9.61
CA ALA A 62 11.76 16.27 -9.37
C ALA A 62 10.83 16.20 -8.14
N PHE A 63 10.18 15.05 -7.93
CA PHE A 63 9.33 14.82 -6.77
C PHE A 63 10.17 14.61 -5.51
N LEU A 64 11.22 13.79 -5.59
CA LEU A 64 12.10 13.49 -4.47
C LEU A 64 12.81 14.76 -3.94
N LYS A 65 13.17 15.69 -4.81
CA LYS A 65 13.75 17.00 -4.42
C LYS A 65 12.78 17.89 -3.64
N LYS A 66 11.47 17.70 -3.80
CA LYS A 66 10.43 18.45 -3.08
C LYS A 66 9.87 17.69 -1.88
N ALA A 67 10.33 16.45 -1.62
CA ALA A 67 9.76 15.56 -0.61
C ALA A 67 9.83 16.12 0.81
N ASP A 68 10.85 16.91 1.15
CA ASP A 68 11.02 17.57 2.44
C ASP A 68 9.98 18.69 2.70
N GLN A 69 9.41 19.25 1.64
CA GLN A 69 8.38 20.28 1.70
C GLN A 69 6.97 19.72 1.81
N ILE A 70 6.78 18.43 1.47
CA ILE A 70 5.48 17.77 1.47
C ILE A 70 5.08 17.44 2.91
N ARG A 71 3.82 17.73 3.24
CA ARG A 71 3.24 17.45 4.57
C ARG A 71 2.17 16.37 4.47
N GLY A 72 1.94 15.68 5.59
CA GLY A 72 0.92 14.63 5.67
C GLY A 72 1.45 13.23 5.40
N LYS A 73 0.56 12.26 5.29
CA LYS A 73 0.90 10.86 5.05
C LYS A 73 1.26 10.63 3.59
N PHE A 74 2.32 9.86 3.33
CA PHE A 74 2.74 9.54 1.96
C PHE A 74 1.61 8.93 1.13
N ARG A 75 0.82 8.02 1.72
CA ARG A 75 -0.30 7.39 1.01
C ARG A 75 -1.38 8.38 0.56
N THR A 76 -1.59 9.48 1.32
CA THR A 76 -2.50 10.56 0.92
C THR A 76 -2.00 11.30 -0.31
N VAL A 77 -0.70 11.56 -0.35
CA VAL A 77 -0.05 12.18 -1.51
C VAL A 77 -0.08 11.24 -2.72
N LEU A 78 0.20 9.95 -2.50
CA LEU A 78 0.12 8.94 -3.53
C LEU A 78 -1.28 8.83 -4.13
N LEU A 79 -2.32 8.86 -3.29
CA LEU A 79 -3.72 8.90 -3.72
C LEU A 79 -4.03 10.15 -4.57
N ALA A 80 -3.54 11.33 -4.16
CA ALA A 80 -3.73 12.56 -4.92
C ALA A 80 -3.09 12.46 -6.31
N VAL A 81 -1.87 11.93 -6.40
CA VAL A 81 -1.19 11.69 -7.68
C VAL A 81 -1.95 10.67 -8.51
N THR A 82 -2.45 9.60 -7.90
CA THR A 82 -3.25 8.55 -8.57
C THR A 82 -4.52 9.16 -9.19
N ASN A 83 -5.29 9.92 -8.41
CA ASN A 83 -6.49 10.60 -8.91
C ASN A 83 -6.17 11.56 -10.06
N HIS A 84 -5.09 12.31 -9.95
CA HIS A 84 -4.65 13.21 -11.02
C HIS A 84 -4.33 12.44 -12.31
N VAL A 85 -3.62 11.33 -12.23
CA VAL A 85 -3.29 10.50 -13.41
C VAL A 85 -4.58 9.93 -14.03
N ILE A 86 -5.50 9.39 -13.23
CA ILE A 86 -6.80 8.87 -13.72
C ILE A 86 -7.59 9.96 -14.44
N ILE A 87 -7.70 11.15 -13.86
CA ILE A 87 -8.43 12.27 -14.48
C ILE A 87 -7.76 12.69 -15.79
N SER A 88 -6.42 12.74 -15.81
CA SER A 88 -5.67 13.08 -17.01
C SER A 88 -5.90 12.07 -18.13
N GLN A 89 -5.86 10.75 -17.83
CA GLN A 89 -6.11 9.68 -18.79
C GLN A 89 -7.53 9.80 -19.38
N ARG A 90 -8.56 9.95 -18.55
CA ARG A 90 -9.95 10.13 -19.00
C ARG A 90 -10.14 11.35 -19.91
N ARG A 91 -9.45 12.47 -19.61
CA ARG A 91 -9.47 13.66 -20.47
C ARG A 91 -8.83 13.38 -21.83
N HIS A 92 -7.74 12.62 -21.87
CA HIS A 92 -7.08 12.24 -23.12
C HIS A 92 -7.94 11.31 -23.98
N GLU A 93 -8.66 10.37 -23.38
CA GLU A 93 -9.61 9.50 -24.10
C GLU A 93 -10.76 10.29 -24.72
N THR A 94 -11.29 11.29 -24.01
CA THR A 94 -12.39 12.13 -24.48
C THR A 94 -11.98 13.20 -25.48
N ALA A 95 -10.75 13.68 -25.45
CA ALA A 95 -10.24 14.74 -26.33
C ALA A 95 -9.81 14.24 -27.73
N GLY A 96 -9.82 12.92 -27.98
CA GLY A 96 -9.40 12.33 -29.24
C GLY A 96 -7.89 12.47 -29.51
N LYS A 97 -7.37 11.64 -30.42
CA LYS A 97 -5.93 11.38 -30.75
C LYS A 97 -5.00 12.59 -30.99
N ARG A 98 -5.42 13.82 -30.82
CA ARG A 98 -4.63 15.00 -31.19
C ARG A 98 -3.63 15.50 -30.15
N ASP A 99 -3.73 15.07 -28.89
CA ASP A 99 -2.94 15.67 -27.80
C ASP A 99 -2.10 14.67 -26.98
N ARG A 100 -1.66 13.57 -27.59
CA ARG A 100 -0.81 12.54 -26.95
C ARG A 100 0.58 13.01 -26.48
N ARG A 101 0.95 14.28 -26.68
CA ARG A 101 2.30 14.80 -26.41
C ARG A 101 2.43 15.79 -25.28
N ARG A 102 1.35 16.13 -24.57
CA ARG A 102 1.47 16.90 -23.34
C ARG A 102 1.67 15.95 -22.18
N LEU A 103 2.91 15.55 -21.95
CA LEU A 103 3.37 15.14 -20.61
C LEU A 103 2.93 16.24 -19.66
N VAL A 104 1.90 15.98 -18.86
CA VAL A 104 1.49 16.88 -17.80
C VAL A 104 2.64 16.86 -16.80
N SER A 105 3.49 17.90 -16.87
CA SER A 105 4.56 18.12 -15.92
C SER A 105 4.00 18.13 -14.50
N LEU A 106 4.75 17.58 -13.54
CA LEU A 106 4.44 17.74 -12.10
C LEU A 106 4.37 19.21 -11.65
N ASP A 107 4.86 20.15 -12.46
CA ASP A 107 4.77 21.59 -12.22
C ASP A 107 3.32 22.12 -12.19
N GLY A 108 2.34 21.32 -12.63
CA GLY A 108 0.90 21.60 -12.53
C GLY A 108 0.16 20.76 -11.48
N VAL A 109 0.84 19.86 -10.77
CA VAL A 109 0.27 19.22 -9.58
C VAL A 109 0.60 20.11 -8.40
N ASP A 110 -0.27 21.09 -8.11
CA ASP A 110 -0.38 21.61 -6.77
C ASP A 110 -0.63 20.42 -5.87
N LEU A 111 0.43 19.95 -5.19
CA LEU A 111 0.28 18.91 -4.19
C LEU A 111 -0.64 19.50 -3.13
N PRO A 112 -1.89 19.03 -3.02
CA PRO A 112 -2.86 19.66 -2.15
C PRO A 112 -2.29 19.62 -0.74
N GLY A 113 -2.29 20.77 -0.07
CA GLY A 113 -1.76 20.90 1.29
C GLY A 113 -2.42 19.93 2.27
N GLU A 114 -3.66 19.51 2.02
CA GLU A 114 -4.39 18.47 2.73
C GLU A 114 -5.34 17.78 1.75
N THR A 115 -4.89 16.71 1.11
CA THR A 115 -5.83 15.79 0.45
C THR A 115 -6.55 15.02 1.54
N PRO A 116 -7.90 14.95 1.53
CA PRO A 116 -8.62 14.09 2.46
C PRO A 116 -8.16 12.64 2.30
N ALA A 117 -8.00 11.95 3.44
CA ALA A 117 -7.75 10.51 3.41
C ALA A 117 -8.99 9.81 2.78
N ASP A 118 -8.75 8.88 1.88
CA ASP A 118 -9.82 8.04 1.33
C ASP A 118 -9.82 6.72 2.10
N PRO A 119 -10.91 6.40 2.85
CA PRO A 119 -10.99 5.16 3.61
C PRO A 119 -10.85 3.91 2.75
N GLU A 120 -11.27 3.96 1.48
CA GLU A 120 -11.20 2.81 0.58
C GLU A 120 -9.75 2.55 0.13
N PHE A 121 -9.00 3.60 -0.18
CA PHE A 121 -7.57 3.47 -0.47
C PHE A 121 -6.78 2.97 0.75
N ASP A 122 -7.11 3.47 1.94
CA ASP A 122 -6.51 2.99 3.19
C ASP A 122 -6.82 1.50 3.42
N ARG A 123 -8.04 1.05 3.13
CA ARG A 123 -8.44 -0.37 3.22
C ARG A 123 -7.64 -1.25 2.25
N LEU A 124 -7.49 -0.83 1.01
CA LEU A 124 -6.68 -1.55 0.01
C LEU A 124 -5.22 -1.65 0.43
N TRP A 125 -4.68 -0.58 0.98
CA TRP A 125 -3.31 -0.58 1.51
C TRP A 125 -3.16 -1.55 2.69
N VAL A 126 -4.10 -1.56 3.65
CA VAL A 126 -4.10 -2.51 4.77
C VAL A 126 -4.19 -3.96 4.28
N LYS A 127 -5.11 -4.24 3.35
CA LYS A 127 -5.26 -5.56 2.73
C LYS A 127 -3.94 -6.03 2.13
N ASN A 128 -3.29 -5.18 1.34
CA ASN A 128 -2.00 -5.51 0.73
C ASN A 128 -0.89 -5.76 1.77
N LEU A 129 -0.87 -4.98 2.85
CA LEU A 129 0.10 -5.17 3.95
C LEU A 129 -0.09 -6.53 4.64
N VAL A 130 -1.35 -6.90 4.92
CA VAL A 130 -1.71 -8.20 5.50
C VAL A 130 -1.31 -9.35 4.57
N GLU A 131 -1.61 -9.25 3.28
CA GLU A 131 -1.22 -10.28 2.29
C GLU A 131 0.30 -10.46 2.22
N GLN A 132 1.06 -9.37 2.16
CA GLN A 132 2.53 -9.44 2.17
C GLN A 132 3.07 -10.07 3.46
N ALA A 133 2.48 -9.78 4.61
CA ALA A 133 2.87 -10.41 5.87
C ALA A 133 2.53 -11.90 5.90
N LEU A 134 1.36 -12.30 5.38
CA LEU A 134 0.98 -13.70 5.23
C LEU A 134 1.88 -14.46 4.27
N GLU A 135 2.34 -13.84 3.18
CA GLU A 135 3.30 -14.43 2.25
C GLU A 135 4.65 -14.69 2.91
N LYS A 136 5.19 -13.72 3.65
CA LYS A 136 6.45 -13.90 4.41
C LYS A 136 6.38 -15.02 5.45
N LEU A 137 5.20 -15.28 5.98
CA LEU A 137 4.95 -16.27 7.02
C LEU A 137 4.36 -17.59 6.47
N GLU A 138 4.32 -17.80 5.16
CA GLU A 138 3.62 -18.94 4.55
C GLU A 138 4.15 -20.32 4.98
N THR A 139 5.42 -20.40 5.43
CA THR A 139 6.04 -21.66 5.90
C THR A 139 5.55 -22.10 7.28
N TYR A 140 4.89 -21.21 8.04
CA TYR A 140 4.37 -21.52 9.37
C TYR A 140 3.03 -22.25 9.27
N PRO A 141 2.90 -23.46 9.88
CA PRO A 141 1.63 -24.23 9.84
C PRO A 141 0.46 -23.47 10.49
N GLU A 142 0.73 -22.62 11.48
CA GLU A 142 -0.25 -21.73 12.09
C GLU A 142 -0.84 -20.75 11.07
N VAL A 143 0.01 -20.20 10.20
CA VAL A 143 -0.43 -19.25 9.15
C VAL A 143 -1.20 -19.97 8.05
N GLN A 144 -0.87 -21.23 7.75
CA GLN A 144 -1.68 -22.07 6.86
C GLN A 144 -3.10 -22.27 7.42
N ALA A 145 -3.23 -22.52 8.74
CA ALA A 145 -4.54 -22.60 9.38
C ALA A 145 -5.33 -21.29 9.23
N LEU A 146 -4.68 -20.15 9.41
CA LEU A 146 -5.31 -18.85 9.24
C LEU A 146 -5.75 -18.60 7.79
N ARG A 147 -4.94 -18.96 6.80
CA ARG A 147 -5.31 -18.89 5.38
C ARG A 147 -6.53 -19.76 5.04
N CYS A 148 -6.62 -20.96 5.61
CA CYS A 148 -7.79 -21.82 5.45
C CYS A 148 -9.04 -21.17 6.07
N GLN A 149 -8.92 -20.62 7.27
CA GLN A 149 -10.02 -19.90 7.93
C GLN A 149 -10.50 -18.69 7.09
N LEU A 150 -9.58 -17.90 6.54
CA LEU A 150 -9.90 -16.76 5.68
C LEU A 150 -10.62 -17.17 4.38
N LYS A 151 -10.42 -18.42 3.92
CA LYS A 151 -11.16 -19.03 2.80
C LYS A 151 -12.53 -19.58 3.20
N GLY A 152 -12.91 -19.46 4.47
CA GLY A 152 -14.18 -19.95 4.98
C GLY A 152 -14.20 -21.43 5.39
N GLU A 153 -13.03 -22.10 5.49
CA GLU A 153 -12.97 -23.48 5.95
C GLU A 153 -13.36 -23.57 7.44
N SER A 154 -14.14 -24.60 7.80
CA SER A 154 -14.48 -24.89 9.19
C SER A 154 -13.27 -25.43 9.97
N TYR A 155 -13.29 -25.34 11.28
CA TYR A 155 -12.24 -25.87 12.15
C TYR A 155 -11.99 -27.36 11.94
N GLN A 156 -13.03 -28.13 11.61
CA GLN A 156 -12.90 -29.54 11.30
C GLN A 156 -12.13 -29.77 10.00
N GLN A 157 -12.46 -29.02 8.93
CA GLN A 157 -11.75 -29.07 7.65
C GLN A 157 -10.28 -28.64 7.79
N ILE A 158 -10.02 -27.60 8.58
CA ILE A 158 -8.65 -27.15 8.88
C ILE A 158 -7.87 -28.23 9.62
N ALA A 159 -8.49 -28.85 10.63
CA ALA A 159 -7.87 -29.94 11.41
C ALA A 159 -7.51 -31.15 10.52
N GLU A 160 -8.43 -31.59 9.67
CA GLU A 160 -8.22 -32.67 8.69
C GLU A 160 -7.08 -32.33 7.72
N ARG A 161 -7.10 -31.13 7.13
CA ARG A 161 -6.09 -30.66 6.18
C ARG A 161 -4.68 -30.62 6.78
N LEU A 162 -4.57 -30.19 8.04
CA LEU A 162 -3.28 -30.06 8.73
C LEU A 162 -2.85 -31.33 9.49
N GLY A 163 -3.69 -32.36 9.52
CA GLY A 163 -3.43 -33.60 10.29
C GLY A 163 -3.37 -33.34 11.81
N LYS A 164 -4.22 -32.42 12.31
CA LYS A 164 -4.27 -31.97 13.70
C LYS A 164 -5.63 -32.27 14.33
N LYS A 165 -5.74 -32.10 15.67
CA LYS A 165 -7.03 -32.17 16.35
C LYS A 165 -7.76 -30.83 16.20
N VAL A 166 -9.09 -30.87 16.19
CA VAL A 166 -9.92 -29.66 16.13
C VAL A 166 -9.62 -28.72 17.31
N SER A 167 -9.33 -29.27 18.51
CA SER A 167 -8.91 -28.50 19.68
C SER A 167 -7.64 -27.67 19.45
N ASP A 168 -6.75 -28.16 18.59
CA ASP A 168 -5.47 -27.49 18.33
C ASP A 168 -5.61 -26.31 17.36
N VAL A 169 -6.65 -26.33 16.51
CA VAL A 169 -6.91 -25.29 15.52
C VAL A 169 -7.05 -23.91 16.17
N THR A 170 -7.73 -23.82 17.32
CA THR A 170 -7.88 -22.57 18.07
C THR A 170 -6.52 -21.99 18.46
N ASN A 171 -5.63 -22.84 18.97
CA ASN A 171 -4.28 -22.44 19.36
C ASN A 171 -3.43 -22.03 18.14
N TYR A 172 -3.57 -22.74 17.03
CA TYR A 172 -2.91 -22.39 15.77
C TYR A 172 -3.35 -21.02 15.27
N LEU A 173 -4.65 -20.76 15.25
CA LEU A 173 -5.20 -19.47 14.82
C LEU A 173 -4.78 -18.32 15.74
N HIS A 174 -4.71 -18.57 17.06
CA HIS A 174 -4.21 -17.56 18.00
C HIS A 174 -2.74 -17.20 17.69
N ARG A 175 -1.87 -18.22 17.60
CA ARG A 175 -0.45 -18.02 17.29
C ARG A 175 -0.24 -17.38 15.91
N ALA A 176 -1.04 -17.77 14.92
CA ALA A 176 -0.99 -17.16 13.60
C ALA A 176 -1.26 -15.65 13.64
N ARG A 177 -2.28 -15.23 14.42
CA ARG A 177 -2.59 -13.79 14.58
C ARG A 177 -1.48 -13.04 15.32
N GLU A 178 -0.83 -13.66 16.30
CA GLU A 178 0.32 -13.07 16.98
C GLU A 178 1.54 -12.93 16.05
N LEU A 179 1.82 -13.97 15.22
CA LEU A 179 2.88 -13.94 14.22
C LEU A 179 2.61 -12.84 13.18
N LEU A 180 1.39 -12.79 12.67
CA LEU A 180 0.97 -11.78 11.71
C LEU A 180 1.09 -10.36 12.27
N GLY A 181 0.63 -10.14 13.50
CA GLY A 181 0.75 -8.85 14.18
C GLY A 181 2.19 -8.37 14.28
N ARG A 182 3.09 -9.26 14.75
CA ARG A 182 4.53 -8.95 14.86
C ARG A 182 5.18 -8.69 13.50
N GLU A 183 4.82 -9.43 12.45
CA GLU A 183 5.38 -9.19 11.12
C GLU A 183 4.88 -7.86 10.55
N ILE A 184 3.60 -7.52 10.73
CA ILE A 184 3.06 -6.22 10.34
C ILE A 184 3.76 -5.09 11.08
N GLU A 185 3.96 -5.20 12.40
CA GLU A 185 4.70 -4.22 13.20
C GLU A 185 6.11 -4.01 12.67
N LYS A 186 6.82 -5.11 12.37
CA LYS A 186 8.15 -5.08 11.79
C LYS A 186 8.15 -4.41 10.41
N MET A 187 7.19 -4.74 9.55
CA MET A 187 7.06 -4.14 8.23
C MET A 187 6.77 -2.62 8.31
N ILE A 188 6.02 -2.17 9.31
CA ILE A 188 5.77 -0.75 9.54
C ILE A 188 7.03 -0.07 10.09
N ALA A 189 7.74 -0.71 11.02
CA ALA A 189 8.97 -0.17 11.60
C ALA A 189 10.10 0.02 10.57
N GLU A 190 10.10 -0.74 9.46
CA GLU A 190 11.06 -0.55 8.37
C GLU A 190 11.02 0.85 7.74
N TYR A 191 9.89 1.58 7.87
CA TYR A 191 9.70 2.90 7.23
C TYR A 191 9.14 3.96 8.18
N SER A 192 8.91 3.61 9.45
CA SER A 192 8.36 4.51 10.46
C SER A 192 9.40 4.80 11.52
N SER A 193 9.44 6.04 12.02
CA SER A 193 10.12 6.30 13.29
C SER A 193 9.35 5.62 14.43
N GLU A 194 10.03 5.28 15.53
CA GLU A 194 9.43 4.59 16.67
C GLU A 194 8.15 5.27 17.18
N ASP A 195 8.12 6.59 17.23
CA ASP A 195 6.96 7.38 17.68
C ASP A 195 5.73 7.22 16.77
N ASN A 196 5.94 6.92 15.50
CA ASN A 196 4.86 6.83 14.48
C ASN A 196 4.34 5.40 14.27
N VAL A 197 5.08 4.37 14.69
CA VAL A 197 4.66 2.96 14.55
C VAL A 197 3.35 2.70 15.28
N ALA A 198 3.23 3.18 16.52
CA ALA A 198 2.04 2.99 17.34
C ALA A 198 0.80 3.69 16.74
N GLU A 199 0.98 4.90 16.20
CA GLU A 199 -0.11 5.63 15.51
C GLU A 199 -0.57 4.90 14.25
N GLU A 200 0.37 4.38 13.47
CA GLU A 200 0.06 3.67 12.23
C GLU A 200 -0.65 2.35 12.52
N ILE A 201 -0.20 1.59 13.53
CA ILE A 201 -0.88 0.37 13.99
C ILE A 201 -2.29 0.67 14.51
N ALA A 202 -2.47 1.75 15.27
CA ALA A 202 -3.79 2.16 15.74
C ALA A 202 -4.73 2.54 14.59
N ALA A 203 -4.20 3.17 13.53
CA ALA A 203 -4.95 3.47 12.32
C ALA A 203 -5.35 2.19 11.56
N LEU A 204 -4.46 1.18 11.50
CA LEU A 204 -4.72 -0.12 10.87
C LEU A 204 -5.82 -0.91 11.57
N ARG A 205 -5.90 -0.86 12.90
CA ARG A 205 -6.92 -1.58 13.68
C ARG A 205 -8.35 -1.19 13.33
N ARG A 206 -8.55 -0.06 12.64
CA ARG A 206 -9.89 0.36 12.17
C ARG A 206 -10.35 -0.40 10.94
N PHE A 207 -9.43 -1.09 10.25
CA PHE A 207 -9.68 -1.80 9.00
C PHE A 207 -9.50 -3.33 9.13
N LEU A 208 -9.00 -3.81 10.28
CA LEU A 208 -8.88 -5.22 10.65
C LEU A 208 -10.08 -5.68 11.49
#